data_3a09fb2af09682d1adebf94b720af6bb
#
_entry.id   3a09fb2af09682d1adebf94b720af6bb
#
_cell.length_a   1.000
_cell.length_b   1.000
_cell.length_c   1.000
_cell.angle_alpha   90.00
_cell.angle_beta   90.00
_cell.angle_gamma   90.00
#
_symmetry.space_group_name_H-M   'P 1'
#
loop_
_entity.id
_entity.type
_entity.pdbx_description
1 polymer ?
#
loop_
_entity_poly.entity_id
_entity_poly.type
_entity_poly.pdbx_seq_one_letter_code
_entity_poly.pdbx_strand_id
1 'polypeptide(L)'
;MMIELDLEFRVLDAQDNRKNFCCGSIELDRFFQQYAGQNQFRHHIGITYVLVNKSSITGFVTVSAGEITSEKLPTDIRIRLPEFPLPIMRIARLAIDKQFHSMFKFLS
;
A
#
# COMPACT_ATOMS: atom_id res chain seq x y z
N MET A 1 27.20 10.77 -6.22
CA MET A 1 27.07 9.32 -6.48
C MET A 1 25.77 9.05 -7.20
N MET A 2 25.86 8.35 -8.31
CA MET A 2 24.66 7.98 -9.07
C MET A 2 24.18 6.62 -8.61
N ILE A 3 22.90 6.54 -8.21
CA ILE A 3 22.29 5.26 -7.81
C ILE A 3 21.44 4.77 -8.98
N GLU A 4 21.79 3.61 -9.47
CA GLU A 4 20.98 2.96 -10.50
C GLU A 4 19.76 2.33 -9.87
N LEU A 5 18.58 2.67 -10.39
CA LEU A 5 17.31 2.10 -9.94
C LEU A 5 16.76 1.20 -11.03
N ASP A 6 16.40 0.00 -10.63
CA ASP A 6 15.69 -0.96 -11.47
C ASP A 6 14.41 -1.32 -10.75
N LEU A 7 13.41 -0.45 -10.86
CA LEU A 7 12.19 -0.54 -10.06
C LEU A 7 11.12 -1.33 -10.78
N GLU A 8 10.49 -2.25 -10.05
CA GLU A 8 9.34 -3.00 -10.50
C GLU A 8 8.22 -2.83 -9.47
N PHE A 9 7.03 -2.50 -9.94
CA PHE A 9 5.83 -2.39 -9.09
C PHE A 9 4.92 -3.56 -9.39
N ARG A 10 4.62 -4.36 -8.39
CA ARG A 10 3.81 -5.57 -8.57
C ARG A 10 3.10 -5.96 -7.28
N VAL A 11 2.18 -6.91 -7.41
CA VAL A 11 1.49 -7.47 -6.24
C VAL A 11 2.47 -8.28 -5.40
N LEU A 12 2.32 -8.20 -4.08
CA LEU A 12 3.11 -9.00 -3.15
C LEU A 12 2.91 -10.49 -3.44
N ASP A 13 4.02 -11.22 -3.53
CA ASP A 13 4.03 -12.66 -3.69
C ASP A 13 4.28 -13.32 -2.34
N ALA A 14 3.69 -14.50 -2.11
CA ALA A 14 3.83 -15.21 -0.84
C ALA A 14 5.30 -15.57 -0.54
N GLN A 15 6.12 -15.71 -1.57
CA GLN A 15 7.52 -16.07 -1.43
C GLN A 15 8.43 -14.86 -1.25
N ASP A 16 7.90 -13.65 -1.30
CA ASP A 16 8.71 -12.44 -1.12
C ASP A 16 9.36 -12.40 0.26
N ASN A 17 10.63 -12.01 0.30
CA ASN A 17 11.33 -11.83 1.56
C ASN A 17 11.01 -10.45 2.14
N ARG A 18 10.25 -10.42 3.23
CA ARG A 18 9.82 -9.20 3.90
C ARG A 18 10.57 -8.91 5.20
N LYS A 19 11.47 -9.81 5.59
CA LYS A 19 12.09 -9.76 6.93
C LYS A 19 12.97 -8.54 7.16
N ASN A 20 13.61 -8.05 6.11
CA ASN A 20 14.58 -6.96 6.23
C ASN A 20 13.98 -5.58 5.96
N PHE A 21 12.69 -5.52 5.67
CA PHE A 21 12.04 -4.24 5.41
C PHE A 21 12.01 -3.39 6.68
N CYS A 22 12.44 -2.15 6.57
CA CYS A 22 12.46 -1.22 7.70
C CYS A 22 12.20 0.21 7.19
N CYS A 23 11.05 0.76 7.51
CA CYS A 23 10.69 2.12 7.10
C CYS A 23 10.88 3.15 8.21
N GLY A 24 11.21 2.70 9.43
CA GLY A 24 11.35 3.57 10.58
C GLY A 24 10.13 3.57 11.49
N SER A 25 9.02 2.99 11.07
CA SER A 25 7.83 2.82 11.90
C SER A 25 7.70 1.35 12.30
N ILE A 26 7.77 1.09 13.59
CA ILE A 26 7.68 -0.27 14.12
C ILE A 26 6.34 -0.92 13.73
N GLU A 27 5.27 -0.15 13.78
CA GLU A 27 3.93 -0.66 13.46
C GLU A 27 3.80 -1.05 11.99
N LEU A 28 4.30 -0.21 11.08
CA LEU A 28 4.25 -0.50 9.65
C LEU A 28 5.18 -1.66 9.29
N ASP A 29 6.36 -1.71 9.89
CA ASP A 29 7.30 -2.81 9.68
C ASP A 29 6.71 -4.14 10.14
N ARG A 30 6.09 -4.14 11.31
CA ARG A 30 5.45 -5.34 11.85
C ARG A 30 4.29 -5.79 10.95
N PHE A 31 3.47 -4.86 10.49
CA PHE A 31 2.39 -5.20 9.58
C PHE A 31 2.94 -5.88 8.34
N PHE A 32 3.92 -5.26 7.69
CA PHE A 32 4.45 -5.79 6.44
C PHE A 32 5.13 -7.14 6.63
N GLN A 33 5.94 -7.26 7.67
CA GLN A 33 6.70 -8.48 7.92
C GLN A 33 5.82 -9.65 8.37
N GLN A 34 4.78 -9.40 9.15
CA GLN A 34 4.03 -10.44 9.82
C GLN A 34 2.61 -10.61 9.32
N TYR A 35 1.93 -9.54 8.90
CA TYR A 35 0.49 -9.58 8.63
C TYR A 35 0.10 -9.38 7.18
N ALA A 36 0.90 -8.71 6.37
CA ALA A 36 0.52 -8.42 4.99
C ALA A 36 0.21 -9.68 4.20
N GLY A 37 1.06 -10.70 4.32
CA GLY A 37 0.83 -11.96 3.64
C GLY A 37 -0.41 -12.66 4.12
N GLN A 38 -0.59 -12.74 5.44
CA GLN A 38 -1.77 -13.34 6.04
C GLN A 38 -3.06 -12.69 5.56
N ASN A 39 -3.08 -11.36 5.58
CA ASN A 39 -4.27 -10.60 5.17
C ASN A 39 -4.61 -10.83 3.70
N GLN A 40 -3.60 -10.86 2.84
CA GLN A 40 -3.82 -10.99 1.40
C GLN A 40 -4.15 -12.41 0.98
N PHE A 41 -3.35 -13.38 1.44
CA PHE A 41 -3.42 -14.75 0.92
C PHE A 41 -4.34 -15.65 1.72
N ARG A 42 -4.54 -15.37 3.00
CA ARG A 42 -5.35 -16.23 3.87
C ARG A 42 -6.72 -15.64 4.17
N HIS A 43 -6.78 -14.34 4.44
CA HIS A 43 -8.03 -13.69 4.85
C HIS A 43 -8.66 -12.83 3.76
N HIS A 44 -7.95 -12.57 2.68
CA HIS A 44 -8.42 -11.75 1.56
C HIS A 44 -8.88 -10.34 2.00
N ILE A 45 -8.15 -9.76 2.95
CA ILE A 45 -8.42 -8.43 3.49
C ILE A 45 -7.48 -7.43 2.84
N GLY A 46 -7.80 -7.01 1.63
CA GLY A 46 -6.96 -6.05 0.93
C GLY A 46 -5.86 -6.72 0.13
N ILE A 47 -5.16 -5.92 -0.64
CA ILE A 47 -4.08 -6.36 -1.51
C ILE A 47 -2.87 -5.47 -1.24
N THR A 48 -1.71 -6.08 -1.09
CA THR A 48 -0.46 -5.35 -0.92
C THR A 48 0.33 -5.42 -2.22
N TYR A 49 0.74 -4.24 -2.68
CA TYR A 49 1.66 -4.08 -3.81
C TYR A 49 3.02 -3.73 -3.26
N VAL A 50 4.06 -4.18 -3.94
CA VAL A 50 5.43 -3.89 -3.54
C VAL A 50 6.18 -3.18 -4.66
N LEU A 51 7.08 -2.31 -4.26
CA LEU A 51 8.04 -1.68 -5.16
C LEU A 51 9.37 -2.36 -4.93
N VAL A 52 9.91 -2.99 -5.96
CA VAL A 52 11.11 -3.82 -5.86
C VAL A 52 12.24 -3.19 -6.64
N ASN A 53 13.41 -3.09 -6.04
CA ASN A 53 14.64 -2.66 -6.70
C ASN A 53 15.66 -3.78 -6.62
N LYS A 54 15.98 -4.37 -7.76
CA LYS A 54 16.99 -5.44 -7.85
C LYS A 54 16.78 -6.54 -6.79
N SER A 55 15.57 -7.06 -6.70
CA SER A 55 15.17 -8.12 -5.77
C SER A 55 15.03 -7.68 -4.31
N SER A 56 15.21 -6.38 -4.02
CA SER A 56 14.98 -5.85 -2.67
C SER A 56 13.68 -5.06 -2.65
N ILE A 57 12.84 -5.31 -1.65
CA ILE A 57 11.60 -4.56 -1.48
C ILE A 57 11.93 -3.20 -0.90
N THR A 58 11.65 -2.14 -1.66
CA THR A 58 11.94 -0.77 -1.24
C THR A 58 10.72 -0.06 -0.67
N GLY A 59 9.53 -0.57 -0.94
CA GLY A 59 8.31 0.03 -0.44
C GLY A 59 7.12 -0.87 -0.64
N PHE A 60 6.02 -0.54 0.03
CA PHE A 60 4.77 -1.26 -0.17
C PHE A 60 3.59 -0.31 -0.01
N VAL A 61 2.48 -0.68 -0.64
CA VAL A 61 1.20 -0.03 -0.42
C VAL A 61 0.14 -1.11 -0.29
N THR A 62 -0.65 -1.02 0.77
CA THR A 62 -1.78 -1.93 0.97
C THR A 62 -3.07 -1.16 0.70
N VAL A 63 -3.88 -1.70 -0.19
CA VAL A 63 -5.17 -1.11 -0.54
C VAL A 63 -6.29 -2.04 -0.10
N SER A 64 -7.40 -1.47 0.27
CA SER A 64 -8.60 -2.23 0.62
C SER A 64 -9.79 -1.62 -0.10
N ALA A 65 -10.76 -2.48 -0.40
CA ALA A 65 -12.02 -2.02 -0.95
C ALA A 65 -12.87 -1.43 0.18
N GLY A 66 -13.66 -0.44 -0.17
CA GLY A 66 -14.60 0.16 0.77
C GLY A 66 -15.80 0.68 0.01
N GLU A 67 -16.69 1.31 0.73
CA GLU A 67 -17.88 1.92 0.18
C GLU A 67 -18.09 3.28 0.81
N ILE A 68 -18.69 4.19 0.03
CA ILE A 68 -19.17 5.45 0.55
C ILE A 68 -20.59 5.64 0.07
N THR A 69 -21.49 6.04 0.97
CA THR A 69 -22.85 6.34 0.59
C THR A 69 -22.91 7.78 0.09
N SER A 70 -23.84 8.05 -0.84
CA SER A 70 -24.00 9.40 -1.39
C SER A 70 -24.32 10.42 -0.31
N GLU A 71 -24.95 10.00 0.79
CA GLU A 71 -25.30 10.88 1.91
C GLU A 71 -24.09 11.51 2.60
N LYS A 72 -22.93 10.88 2.51
CA LYS A 72 -21.70 11.37 3.12
C LYS A 72 -20.91 12.31 2.23
N LEU A 73 -21.41 12.57 1.03
CA LEU A 73 -20.77 13.45 0.06
C LEU A 73 -21.35 14.84 0.11
N PRO A 74 -20.61 15.88 -0.32
CA PRO A 74 -21.16 17.22 -0.44
C PRO A 74 -22.41 17.23 -1.35
N THR A 75 -23.33 18.11 -1.04
CA THR A 75 -24.63 18.16 -1.74
C THR A 75 -24.51 18.31 -3.24
N ASP A 76 -23.57 19.12 -3.71
CA ASP A 76 -23.36 19.35 -5.13
C ASP A 76 -22.89 18.10 -5.87
N ILE A 77 -22.14 17.23 -5.18
CA ILE A 77 -21.71 15.94 -5.74
C ILE A 77 -22.86 14.95 -5.69
N ARG A 78 -23.63 14.95 -4.59
CA ARG A 78 -24.76 14.03 -4.40
C ARG A 78 -25.80 14.13 -5.50
N ILE A 79 -26.05 15.31 -6.02
CA ILE A 79 -27.02 15.53 -7.09
C ILE A 79 -26.66 14.74 -8.35
N ARG A 80 -25.38 14.47 -8.57
CA ARG A 80 -24.88 13.81 -9.77
C ARG A 80 -24.69 12.31 -9.62
N LEU A 81 -24.89 11.77 -8.40
CA LEU A 81 -24.57 10.37 -8.09
C LEU A 81 -25.83 9.60 -7.71
N PRO A 82 -25.85 8.30 -7.99
CA PRO A 82 -26.98 7.46 -7.56
C PRO A 82 -27.00 7.32 -6.04
N GLU A 83 -28.15 6.95 -5.51
CA GLU A 83 -28.39 6.83 -4.07
C GLU A 83 -27.96 5.46 -3.50
N PHE A 84 -27.10 4.73 -4.15
CA PHE A 84 -26.59 3.47 -3.63
C PHE A 84 -25.13 3.62 -3.25
N PRO A 85 -24.59 2.68 -2.42
CA PRO A 85 -23.19 2.77 -2.01
C PRO A 85 -22.25 2.75 -3.21
N LEU A 86 -21.23 3.61 -3.18
CA LEU A 86 -20.24 3.71 -4.24
C LEU A 86 -18.99 2.94 -3.86
N PRO A 87 -18.47 2.09 -4.76
CA PRO A 87 -17.23 1.39 -4.47
C PRO A 87 -16.05 2.36 -4.49
N ILE A 88 -15.15 2.22 -3.52
CA ILE A 88 -13.93 3.00 -3.45
C ILE A 88 -12.76 2.08 -3.14
N MET A 89 -11.56 2.53 -3.51
CA MET A 89 -10.32 1.90 -3.07
C MET A 89 -9.66 2.83 -2.07
N ARG A 90 -9.22 2.26 -0.97
CA ARG A 90 -8.61 3.01 0.12
C ARG A 90 -7.18 2.56 0.29
N ILE A 91 -6.26 3.52 0.35
CA ILE A 91 -4.89 3.22 0.75
C ILE A 91 -4.89 3.08 2.26
N ALA A 92 -4.72 1.84 2.72
CA ALA A 92 -4.73 1.55 4.15
C ALA A 92 -3.36 1.77 4.77
N ARG A 93 -2.29 1.42 4.05
CA ARG A 93 -0.92 1.56 4.53
C ARG A 93 0.00 1.85 3.36
N LEU A 94 1.02 2.68 3.63
CA LEU A 94 2.03 3.05 2.63
C LEU A 94 3.34 3.30 3.36
N ALA A 95 4.40 2.67 2.93
CA ALA A 95 5.70 2.88 3.54
C ALA A 95 6.82 2.64 2.54
N ILE A 96 7.91 3.38 2.72
CA ILE A 96 9.14 3.25 1.94
C ILE A 96 10.26 2.86 2.90
N ASP A 97 11.08 1.88 2.53
CA ASP A 97 12.24 1.49 3.33
C ASP A 97 13.13 2.71 3.53
N LYS A 98 13.65 2.87 4.75
CA LYS A 98 14.40 4.09 5.10
C LYS A 98 15.66 4.29 4.28
N GLN A 99 16.23 3.26 3.70
CA GLN A 99 17.37 3.38 2.79
C GLN A 99 17.04 4.19 1.55
N PHE A 100 15.76 4.30 1.21
CA PHE A 100 15.30 4.96 0.00
C PHE A 100 14.50 6.23 0.28
N HIS A 101 14.42 6.69 1.53
CA HIS A 101 13.62 7.87 1.88
C HIS A 101 14.05 9.13 1.13
N SER A 102 15.35 9.32 0.94
CA SER A 102 15.85 10.50 0.25
C SER A 102 15.42 10.54 -1.22
N MET A 103 15.14 9.38 -1.80
CA MET A 103 14.72 9.27 -3.20
C MET A 103 13.22 9.42 -3.38
N PHE A 104 12.45 9.14 -2.31
CA PHE A 104 10.99 9.19 -2.33
C PHE A 104 10.46 10.13 -1.25
N LYS A 105 11.17 11.20 -0.96
CA LYS A 105 10.80 12.09 0.14
C LYS A 105 9.45 12.77 -0.04
N PHE A 106 8.93 12.80 -1.25
CA PHE A 106 7.58 13.30 -1.49
C PHE A 106 6.49 12.32 -1.05
N LEU A 107 6.86 11.07 -0.72
CA LEU A 107 5.96 10.04 -0.21
C LEU A 107 6.07 9.86 1.30
N SER A 108 7.09 10.42 1.90
CA SER A 108 7.34 10.24 3.33
C SER A 108 6.76 11.34 4.19
#